data_97aeb85f15b8b70398d0b9c672309ee0
#
_entry.id   97aeb85f15b8b70398d0b9c672309ee0
#
_cell.length_a   1.000
_cell.length_b   1.000
_cell.length_c   1.000
_cell.angle_alpha   90.00
_cell.angle_beta   90.00
_cell.angle_gamma   90.00
#
_symmetry.space_group_name_H-M   'P 1'
#
loop_
_entity.id
_entity.type
_entity.pdbx_description
1 polymer ?
#
loop_
_entity_poly.entity_id
_entity_poly.type
_entity_poly.pdbx_seq_one_letter_code
_entity_poly.pdbx_strand_id
1 'polypeptide(L)' 'MIVVRLTCSALWVDVRLREINGRWIASADTPSGPSLGLGHDAMEAIADAVEPFGGIGDELLASVPSKGLG' A
#
# COMPACT_ATOMS: atom_id res chain seq x y z
N MET A 1 -2.94 13.52 -3.95
CA MET A 1 -2.16 12.32 -3.59
C MET A 1 -2.27 12.04 -2.10
N ILE A 2 -2.52 10.80 -1.75
CA ILE A 2 -2.63 10.37 -0.35
C ILE A 2 -1.38 9.57 0.00
N VAL A 3 -0.80 9.86 1.16
CA VAL A 3 0.33 9.07 1.67
C VAL A 3 -0.14 8.34 2.92
N VAL A 4 0.02 7.02 2.92
CA VAL A 4 -0.35 6.17 4.05
C VAL A 4 0.90 5.47 4.56
N ARG A 5 1.14 5.54 5.87
CA ARG A 5 2.24 4.80 6.48
C ARG A 5 1.73 3.48 7.01
N LEU A 6 2.30 2.40 6.50
CA LEU A 6 2.01 1.05 6.95
C LEU A 6 3.11 0.61 7.90
N THR A 7 2.73 -0.07 8.98
CA THR A 7 3.70 -0.48 9.98
C THR A 7 3.56 -1.97 10.30
N CYS A 8 4.68 -2.57 10.69
CA CYS A 8 4.70 -3.91 11.25
C CYS A 8 5.80 -3.97 12.31
N SER A 9 6.01 -5.11 12.93
CA SER A 9 7.01 -5.26 13.99
C SER A 9 8.45 -5.06 13.51
N ALA A 10 8.70 -5.27 12.21
CA ALA A 10 10.05 -5.24 11.65
C ALA A 10 10.39 -3.92 10.94
N LEU A 11 9.38 -3.24 10.35
CA LEU A 11 9.64 -2.06 9.53
C LEU A 11 8.36 -1.25 9.31
N TRP A 12 8.51 -0.10 8.67
CA TRP A 12 7.39 0.69 8.18
C TRP A 12 7.62 1.04 6.72
N VAL A 13 6.53 1.28 6.00
CA VAL A 13 6.58 1.59 4.56
C VAL A 13 5.59 2.71 4.28
N ASP A 14 6.02 3.74 3.55
CA ASP A 14 5.13 4.77 3.07
C ASP A 14 4.60 4.37 1.69
N VAL A 15 3.29 4.43 1.55
CA VAL A 15 2.60 4.13 0.29
C VAL A 15 1.92 5.38 -0.20
N ARG A 16 2.22 5.76 -1.43
CA ARG A 16 1.56 6.87 -2.10
C ARG A 16 0.41 6.33 -2.92
N LEU A 17 -0.78 6.89 -2.70
CA LEU A 17 -2.00 6.48 -3.38
C LEU A 17 -2.48 7.58 -4.31
N ARG A 18 -2.94 7.17 -5.48
CA ARG A 18 -3.46 8.07 -6.50
C ARG A 18 -4.62 7.40 -7.22
N GLU A 19 -5.68 8.17 -7.46
CA GLU A 19 -6.79 7.68 -8.26
C GLU A 19 -6.73 8.32 -9.64
N ILE A 20 -6.85 7.49 -10.69
CA ILE A 20 -6.86 7.95 -12.07
C ILE A 20 -7.97 7.20 -12.80
N ASN A 21 -8.99 7.92 -13.24
CA ASN A 21 -10.11 7.36 -14.02
C ASN A 21 -10.77 6.16 -13.34
N GLY A 22 -10.98 6.24 -12.03
CA GLY A 22 -11.63 5.17 -11.28
C GLY A 22 -10.72 4.01 -10.90
N ARG A 23 -9.44 4.10 -11.22
CA ARG A 23 -8.45 3.10 -10.82
C ARG A 23 -7.51 3.69 -9.80
N TRP A 24 -7.08 2.86 -8.87
CA TRP A 24 -6.14 3.26 -7.85
C TRP A 24 -4.74 2.72 -8.14
N ILE A 25 -3.75 3.57 -7.93
CA ILE A 25 -2.34 3.22 -8.08
C ILE A 25 -1.68 3.45 -6.73
N ALA A 26 -1.00 2.43 -6.23
CA ALA A 26 -0.22 2.53 -5.01
C ALA A 26 1.26 2.39 -5.35
N SER A 27 2.10 3.23 -4.76
CA SER A 27 3.55 3.12 -4.90
C SER A 27 4.13 2.95 -3.51
N ALA A 28 4.70 1.79 -3.23
CA ALA A 28 5.34 1.48 -1.95
C ALA A 28 6.85 1.59 -2.09
N ASP A 29 7.49 2.29 -1.15
CA ASP A 29 8.94 2.38 -1.12
C ASP A 29 9.49 1.12 -0.45
N THR A 30 10.28 0.34 -1.18
CA THR A 30 10.92 -0.87 -0.66
C THR A 30 12.43 -0.74 -0.70
N PRO A 31 13.17 -1.56 0.07
CA PRO A 31 14.63 -1.55 -0.02
C PRO A 31 15.17 -1.88 -1.41
N SER A 32 14.39 -2.61 -2.20
CA SER A 32 14.76 -2.98 -3.58
C SER A 32 14.29 -1.98 -4.62
N GLY A 33 13.68 -0.86 -4.20
CA GLY A 33 13.12 0.14 -5.09
C GLY A 33 11.60 0.20 -4.97
N PRO A 34 10.93 1.08 -5.73
CA PRO A 34 9.50 1.24 -5.63
C PRO A 34 8.75 0.02 -6.16
N SER A 35 7.68 -0.35 -5.45
CA SER A 35 6.76 -1.41 -5.87
C SER A 35 5.41 -0.76 -6.20
N LEU A 36 4.90 -1.02 -7.39
CA LEU A 36 3.62 -0.46 -7.83
C LEU A 36 2.51 -1.48 -7.70
N GLY A 37 1.36 -1.01 -7.23
CA GLY A 37 0.15 -1.83 -7.15
C GLY A 37 -1.01 -1.13 -7.83
N LEU A 38 -1.90 -1.92 -8.42
CA LEU A 38 -3.09 -1.42 -9.09
C LEU A 38 -4.32 -2.08 -8.51
N GLY A 39 -5.42 -1.33 -8.44
CA GLY A 39 -6.67 -1.87 -7.95
C GLY A 39 -7.86 -1.00 -8.29
N HIS A 40 -9.06 -1.54 -8.04
CA HIS A 40 -10.31 -0.82 -8.24
C HIS A 40 -10.63 0.06 -7.03
N ASP A 41 -9.97 -0.16 -5.91
CA ASP A 41 -10.06 0.68 -4.73
C ASP A 41 -8.67 0.78 -4.07
N ALA A 42 -8.57 1.64 -3.06
CA ALA A 42 -7.29 1.91 -2.40
C ALA A 42 -6.71 0.66 -1.73
N MET A 43 -7.55 -0.12 -1.05
CA MET A 43 -7.07 -1.33 -0.35
C MET A 43 -6.52 -2.36 -1.32
N GLU A 44 -7.18 -2.57 -2.45
CA GLU A 44 -6.73 -3.50 -3.47
C GLU A 44 -5.38 -3.07 -4.04
N ALA A 45 -5.23 -1.78 -4.32
CA ALA A 45 -3.97 -1.24 -4.84
C ALA A 45 -2.83 -1.40 -3.82
N ILE A 46 -3.10 -1.14 -2.54
CA ILE A 46 -2.10 -1.31 -1.48
C ILE A 46 -1.71 -2.79 -1.35
N ALA A 47 -2.69 -3.69 -1.35
CA ALA A 47 -2.43 -5.12 -1.24
C ALA A 47 -1.53 -5.60 -2.37
N ASP A 48 -1.78 -5.12 -3.59
CA ASP A 48 -0.95 -5.46 -4.73
C ASP A 48 0.47 -4.90 -4.59
N ALA A 49 0.61 -3.67 -4.10
CA ALA A 49 1.90 -3.03 -3.93
C ALA A 49 2.78 -3.69 -2.86
N VAL A 50 2.16 -4.26 -1.81
CA VAL A 50 2.93 -4.90 -0.72
C VAL A 50 3.12 -6.40 -0.92
N GLU A 51 2.61 -6.96 -2.00
CA GLU A 51 2.77 -8.39 -2.30
C GLU A 51 4.23 -8.86 -2.26
N PRO A 52 5.21 -8.11 -2.79
CA PRO A 52 6.61 -8.53 -2.74
C PRO A 52 7.19 -8.71 -1.35
N PHE A 53 6.54 -8.16 -0.32
CA PHE A 53 6.98 -8.34 1.07
C PHE A 53 6.60 -9.71 1.65
N GLY A 54 5.76 -10.49 0.97
CA GLY A 54 5.33 -11.79 1.46
C GLY A 54 4.49 -11.68 2.74
N GLY A 55 4.81 -12.49 3.76
CA GLY A 55 4.08 -12.47 5.04
C GLY A 55 4.12 -11.13 5.75
N ILE A 56 5.21 -10.38 5.61
CA ILE A 56 5.31 -9.03 6.15
C ILE A 56 4.29 -8.11 5.48
N GLY A 57 4.01 -8.34 4.20
CA GLY A 57 2.98 -7.60 3.47
C GLY A 57 1.61 -7.72 4.11
N ASP A 58 1.27 -8.90 4.61
CA ASP A 58 0.00 -9.11 5.31
C ASP A 58 -0.10 -8.29 6.60
N GLU A 59 1.00 -8.22 7.36
CA GLU A 59 1.05 -7.38 8.56
C GLU A 59 0.93 -5.90 8.22
N LEU A 60 1.62 -5.46 7.18
CA LEU A 60 1.55 -4.07 6.72
C LEU A 60 0.13 -3.72 6.29
N LEU A 61 -0.51 -4.62 5.54
CA LEU A 61 -1.87 -4.41 5.06
C LEU A 61 -2.86 -4.31 6.22
N ALA A 62 -2.66 -5.10 7.26
CA ALA A 62 -3.51 -5.06 8.46
C ALA A 62 -3.42 -3.74 9.21
N SER A 63 -2.35 -2.97 9.03
CA SER A 63 -2.17 -1.69 9.69
C SER A 63 -2.86 -0.53 8.96
N VAL A 64 -3.44 -0.76 7.80
CA VAL A 64 -4.11 0.28 7.02
C VAL A 64 -5.33 0.79 7.79
N PRO A 65 -5.45 2.11 8.02
CA PRO A 65 -6.61 2.67 8.70
C PRO A 65 -7.82 2.63 7.77
N SER A 66 -8.76 1.72 8.03
CA SER A 66 -9.94 1.53 7.17
C SER A 66 -10.81 2.77 7.05
N LYS A 67 -10.83 3.62 8.07
CA LYS A 67 -11.64 4.85 8.04
C LYS A 67 -11.06 5.93 7.15
N GLY A 68 -9.76 5.93 6.93
CA GLY A 68 -9.09 6.97 6.16
C GLY A 68 -9.18 6.76 4.65
N LEU A 69 -9.56 5.56 4.22
CA LEU A 69 -9.57 5.19 2.80
C LEU A 69 -10.96 4.93 2.25
N GLY A 70 -11.95 5.12 3.10
CA GLY A 70 -13.36 4.83 2.78
C GLY A 70 -13.91 5.51 1.56
#